data_27d44fa9da2a9297813b4255b7f61a11
#
_entry.id   27d44fa9da2a9297813b4255b7f61a11
#
_cell.length_a   1.000
_cell.length_b   1.000
_cell.length_c   1.000
_cell.angle_alpha   90.00
_cell.angle_beta   90.00
_cell.angle_gamma   90.00
#
_symmetry.space_group_name_H-M   'P 1'
#
loop_
_entity.id
_entity.type
_entity.pdbx_description
1 polymer ?
#
loop_
_entity_poly.entity_id
_entity_poly.type
_entity_poly.pdbx_seq_one_letter_code
_entity_poly.pdbx_strand_id
1 'polypeptide(L)'
;MSEIKLNYHKTHFLTSAPNIRSIPEDTGIEIAFAGRSNAGKSTALNALTNQKSLARTSKTPGRTQLINLFEVEPNCKLVDLPGYGYAAVPEKMKIEWQKSLGEYLQKRECLGGLVVLMDIRHPLKDLDQQMIEWAVSADLPVMLLLTKADKLSQNARSKQVKMVREAILPFQGDIQVEAFSAQNKIGIDKLAGKLDSWFAPLFV
;
A
#
# COMPACT_ATOMS: atom_id res chain seq x y z
N MET A 1 2.40 -25.04 -13.97
CA MET A 1 2.40 -24.59 -12.55
C MET A 1 1.04 -24.01 -12.21
N SER A 2 0.45 -24.48 -11.13
CA SER A 2 -0.78 -23.89 -10.64
C SER A 2 -0.49 -22.53 -10.03
N GLU A 3 -1.14 -21.51 -10.52
CA GLU A 3 -1.07 -20.19 -9.91
C GLU A 3 -1.70 -20.22 -8.53
N ILE A 4 -1.02 -19.63 -7.56
CA ILE A 4 -1.53 -19.53 -6.20
C ILE A 4 -2.59 -18.45 -6.17
N LYS A 5 -3.75 -18.77 -5.57
CA LYS A 5 -4.82 -17.80 -5.35
C LYS A 5 -5.19 -17.82 -3.88
N LEU A 6 -4.84 -16.76 -3.17
CA LEU A 6 -5.21 -16.60 -1.78
C LEU A 6 -6.65 -16.09 -1.66
N ASN A 7 -7.32 -16.50 -0.59
CA ASN A 7 -8.64 -16.00 -0.27
C ASN A 7 -8.53 -14.81 0.69
N TYR A 8 -8.52 -13.60 0.14
CA TYR A 8 -8.39 -12.38 0.94
C TYR A 8 -9.59 -12.11 1.83
N HIS A 9 -10.72 -12.76 1.58
CA HIS A 9 -11.91 -12.65 2.45
C HIS A 9 -11.68 -13.23 3.85
N LYS A 10 -10.68 -14.10 4.01
CA LYS A 10 -10.29 -14.66 5.31
C LYS A 10 -9.44 -13.70 6.15
N THR A 11 -9.01 -12.59 5.58
CA THR A 11 -8.13 -11.66 6.26
C THR A 11 -8.72 -11.20 7.59
N HIS A 12 -7.88 -11.22 8.62
CA HIS A 12 -8.29 -10.81 9.96
C HIS A 12 -7.20 -9.96 10.61
N PHE A 13 -7.62 -9.13 11.53
CA PHE A 13 -6.71 -8.27 12.29
C PHE A 13 -5.84 -9.10 13.21
N LEU A 14 -4.53 -8.83 13.21
CA LEU A 14 -3.57 -9.45 14.13
C LEU A 14 -3.24 -8.53 15.30
N THR A 15 -2.68 -7.37 15.01
CA THR A 15 -2.19 -6.46 16.04
C THR A 15 -1.97 -5.07 15.49
N SER A 16 -1.80 -4.10 16.39
CA SER A 16 -1.36 -2.75 16.05
C SER A 16 -0.05 -2.47 16.75
N ALA A 17 0.85 -1.75 16.07
CA ALA A 17 2.13 -1.35 16.62
C ALA A 17 2.29 0.18 16.55
N PRO A 18 2.78 0.83 17.61
CA PRO A 18 2.98 2.28 17.58
C PRO A 18 4.19 2.70 16.75
N ASN A 19 5.11 1.79 16.50
CA ASN A 19 6.30 2.04 15.70
C ASN A 19 6.81 0.74 15.09
N ILE A 20 7.78 0.85 14.20
CA ILE A 20 8.34 -0.28 13.45
C ILE A 20 9.00 -1.30 14.37
N ARG A 21 9.67 -0.83 15.42
CA ARG A 21 10.39 -1.72 16.37
C ARG A 21 9.45 -2.59 17.17
N SER A 22 8.18 -2.18 17.29
CA SER A 22 7.16 -2.92 18.04
C SER A 22 6.42 -3.93 17.17
N ILE A 23 6.69 -4.01 15.87
CA ILE A 23 6.09 -5.01 14.99
C ILE A 23 6.64 -6.37 15.37
N PRO A 24 5.77 -7.35 15.69
CA PRO A 24 6.26 -8.68 16.04
C PRO A 24 6.82 -9.42 14.83
N GLU A 25 7.63 -10.39 15.10
CA GLU A 25 8.18 -11.42 14.20
C GLU A 25 8.42 -11.02 12.74
N ASP A 26 9.70 -10.81 12.39
CA ASP A 26 10.15 -10.58 11.01
C ASP A 26 10.23 -11.92 10.26
N THR A 27 9.05 -12.55 10.05
CA THR A 27 8.93 -13.87 9.43
C THR A 27 7.80 -13.89 8.40
N GLY A 28 7.84 -14.85 7.50
CA GLY A 28 6.87 -14.97 6.43
C GLY A 28 7.08 -13.92 5.35
N ILE A 29 6.00 -13.43 4.76
CA ILE A 29 6.02 -12.32 3.81
C ILE A 29 5.00 -11.27 4.25
N GLU A 30 5.46 -10.04 4.33
CA GLU A 30 4.61 -8.86 4.55
C GLU A 30 4.49 -8.08 3.27
N ILE A 31 3.30 -7.57 3.00
CA ILE A 31 3.07 -6.60 1.93
C ILE A 31 2.52 -5.33 2.57
N ALA A 32 3.22 -4.23 2.38
CA ALA A 32 2.88 -2.96 2.99
C ALA A 32 1.98 -2.13 2.07
N PHE A 33 1.03 -1.44 2.68
CA PHE A 33 0.16 -0.48 2.02
C PHE A 33 0.45 0.90 2.56
N ALA A 34 0.79 1.83 1.67
CA ALA A 34 1.13 3.19 2.01
C ALA A 34 0.32 4.16 1.16
N GLY A 35 0.16 5.38 1.64
CA GLY A 35 -0.53 6.41 0.90
C GLY A 35 -0.73 7.65 1.75
N ARG A 36 -1.01 8.77 1.09
CA ARG A 36 -1.39 10.00 1.78
C ARG A 36 -2.72 9.79 2.49
N SER A 37 -2.95 10.57 3.53
CA SER A 37 -4.27 10.64 4.14
C SER A 37 -5.31 10.93 3.04
N ASN A 38 -6.43 10.24 3.09
CA ASN A 38 -7.51 10.33 2.09
C ASN A 38 -7.17 9.79 0.69
N ALA A 39 -6.07 9.04 0.53
CA ALA A 39 -5.76 8.38 -0.75
C ALA A 39 -6.61 7.14 -1.03
N GLY A 40 -7.44 6.71 -0.06
CA GLY A 40 -8.32 5.56 -0.23
C GLY A 40 -7.73 4.24 0.22
N LYS A 41 -6.71 4.25 1.08
CA LYS A 41 -6.00 3.05 1.55
C LYS A 41 -6.95 2.09 2.30
N SER A 42 -7.70 2.58 3.29
CA SER A 42 -8.66 1.76 4.03
C SER A 42 -9.76 1.21 3.12
N THR A 43 -10.25 2.04 2.21
CA THR A 43 -11.26 1.65 1.23
C THR A 43 -10.74 0.51 0.34
N ALA A 44 -9.48 0.60 -0.10
CA ALA A 44 -8.87 -0.44 -0.92
C ALA A 44 -8.68 -1.75 -0.16
N LEU A 45 -8.20 -1.69 1.07
CA LEU A 45 -8.04 -2.88 1.92
C LEU A 45 -9.39 -3.55 2.19
N ASN A 46 -10.42 -2.76 2.49
CA ASN A 46 -11.76 -3.28 2.72
C ASN A 46 -12.36 -3.89 1.45
N ALA A 47 -12.09 -3.31 0.29
CA ALA A 47 -12.54 -3.87 -0.99
C ALA A 47 -11.84 -5.19 -1.33
N LEU A 48 -10.52 -5.25 -1.15
CA LEU A 48 -9.72 -6.46 -1.38
C LEU A 48 -10.22 -7.62 -0.53
N THR A 49 -10.51 -7.35 0.73
CA THR A 49 -10.92 -8.37 1.71
C THR A 49 -12.43 -8.61 1.76
N ASN A 50 -13.19 -7.82 1.00
CA ASN A 50 -14.66 -7.83 1.01
C ASN A 50 -15.22 -7.67 2.43
N GLN A 51 -14.62 -6.79 3.21
CA GLN A 51 -15.01 -6.50 4.59
C GLN A 51 -15.19 -4.99 4.75
N LYS A 52 -16.31 -4.57 5.32
CA LYS A 52 -16.66 -3.14 5.42
C LYS A 52 -15.83 -2.36 6.43
N SER A 53 -15.25 -3.03 7.40
CA SER A 53 -14.61 -2.36 8.54
C SER A 53 -13.32 -3.04 9.03
N LEU A 54 -12.66 -3.82 8.16
CA LEU A 54 -11.38 -4.42 8.51
C LEU A 54 -10.35 -3.33 8.78
N ALA A 55 -10.18 -2.41 7.83
CA ALA A 55 -9.32 -1.24 8.00
C ALA A 55 -10.17 -0.02 8.29
N ARG A 56 -9.77 0.76 9.31
CA ARG A 56 -10.49 1.96 9.72
C ARG A 56 -9.75 3.21 9.29
N THR A 57 -10.49 4.18 8.76
CA THR A 57 -9.95 5.50 8.51
C THR A 57 -9.87 6.28 9.81
N SER A 58 -8.67 6.69 10.22
CA SER A 58 -8.52 7.70 11.26
C SER A 58 -8.72 9.06 10.60
N LYS A 59 -9.80 9.75 10.96
CA LYS A 59 -10.12 11.09 10.44
C LYS A 59 -9.65 12.21 11.35
N THR A 60 -8.96 11.89 12.43
CA THR A 60 -8.56 12.89 13.43
C THR A 60 -7.11 13.31 13.19
N PRO A 61 -6.86 14.53 12.69
CA PRO A 61 -5.48 15.05 12.54
C PRO A 61 -4.77 15.10 13.90
N GLY A 62 -3.46 14.80 13.90
CA GLY A 62 -2.63 14.92 15.09
C GLY A 62 -2.65 13.74 16.05
N ARG A 63 -3.47 12.71 15.82
CA ARG A 63 -3.38 11.47 16.59
C ARG A 63 -2.24 10.60 16.06
N THR A 64 -1.52 9.97 16.97
CA THR A 64 -0.52 8.95 16.61
C THR A 64 -1.22 7.85 15.85
N GLN A 65 -0.84 7.66 14.60
CA GLN A 65 -1.38 6.58 13.79
C GLN A 65 -0.59 5.31 14.06
N LEU A 66 -1.31 4.22 14.18
CA LEU A 66 -0.72 2.91 14.43
C LEU A 66 -0.44 2.21 13.10
N ILE A 67 0.58 1.36 13.13
CA ILE A 67 0.82 0.38 12.08
C ILE A 67 -0.09 -0.79 12.37
N ASN A 68 -0.99 -1.13 11.45
CA ASN A 68 -1.93 -2.23 11.64
C ASN A 68 -1.51 -3.44 10.80
N LEU A 69 -1.48 -4.61 11.43
CA LEU A 69 -1.13 -5.85 10.77
C LEU A 69 -2.35 -6.75 10.66
N PHE A 70 -2.52 -7.29 9.46
CA PHE A 70 -3.57 -8.25 9.14
C PHE A 70 -2.93 -9.54 8.61
N GLU A 71 -3.59 -10.66 8.84
CA GLU A 71 -3.15 -11.95 8.31
C GLU A 71 -4.20 -12.51 7.37
N VAL A 72 -3.78 -12.91 6.18
CA VAL A 72 -4.63 -13.58 5.18
C VAL A 72 -4.61 -15.08 5.43
N GLU A 73 -3.42 -15.65 5.51
CA GLU A 73 -3.13 -17.04 5.87
C GLU A 73 -1.86 -17.02 6.72
N PRO A 74 -1.53 -18.14 7.42
CA PRO A 74 -0.31 -18.17 8.21
C PRO A 74 0.91 -17.71 7.41
N ASN A 75 1.63 -16.73 7.94
CA ASN A 75 2.82 -16.10 7.35
C ASN A 75 2.55 -15.20 6.14
N CYS A 76 1.29 -14.98 5.76
CA CYS A 76 0.91 -14.01 4.71
C CYS A 76 0.26 -12.79 5.35
N LYS A 77 1.02 -11.72 5.48
CA LYS A 77 0.58 -10.53 6.23
C LYS A 77 0.41 -9.31 5.34
N LEU A 78 -0.60 -8.52 5.64
CA LEU A 78 -0.80 -7.19 5.07
C LEU A 78 -0.53 -6.17 6.16
N VAL A 79 0.24 -5.14 5.83
CA VAL A 79 0.61 -4.09 6.78
C VAL A 79 0.04 -2.77 6.30
N ASP A 80 -0.81 -2.17 7.13
CA ASP A 80 -1.38 -0.85 6.88
C ASP A 80 -0.50 0.19 7.57
N LEU A 81 0.33 0.88 6.78
CA LEU A 81 1.23 1.92 7.28
C LEU A 81 0.44 3.20 7.56
N PRO A 82 0.90 4.03 8.53
CA PRO A 82 0.27 5.33 8.78
C PRO A 82 0.23 6.18 7.52
N GLY A 83 -0.92 6.85 7.30
CA GLY A 83 -1.05 7.79 6.20
C GLY A 83 -0.13 8.99 6.39
N TYR A 84 0.32 9.58 5.30
CA TYR A 84 1.18 10.76 5.33
C TYR A 84 0.51 11.97 4.68
N GLY A 85 1.13 13.13 4.80
CA GLY A 85 0.67 14.35 4.14
C GLY A 85 -0.43 15.11 4.87
N TYR A 86 -0.62 14.88 6.18
CA TYR A 86 -1.54 15.69 6.98
C TYR A 86 -0.97 17.10 7.19
N ALA A 87 -1.68 18.12 6.71
CA ALA A 87 -1.24 19.50 6.84
C ALA A 87 -1.22 20.00 8.30
N ALA A 88 -2.10 19.45 9.14
CA ALA A 88 -2.26 19.87 10.53
C ALA A 88 -1.29 19.20 11.52
N VAL A 89 -0.35 18.39 11.05
CA VAL A 89 0.60 17.68 11.90
C VAL A 89 1.86 18.52 12.09
N PRO A 90 2.41 18.60 13.32
CA PRO A 90 3.67 19.30 13.54
C PRO A 90 4.81 18.77 12.67
N GLU A 91 5.68 19.67 12.20
CA GLU A 91 6.78 19.34 11.30
C GLU A 91 7.71 18.27 11.89
N LYS A 92 8.00 18.33 13.17
CA LYS A 92 8.81 17.34 13.87
C LYS A 92 8.23 15.93 13.76
N MET A 93 6.91 15.80 13.89
CA MET A 93 6.22 14.52 13.79
C MET A 93 6.26 13.99 12.35
N LYS A 94 6.15 14.86 11.34
CA LYS A 94 6.30 14.47 9.93
C LYS A 94 7.68 13.89 9.65
N ILE A 95 8.72 14.51 10.15
CA ILE A 95 10.10 14.07 9.98
C ILE A 95 10.32 12.70 10.63
N GLU A 96 9.79 12.49 11.83
CA GLU A 96 9.88 11.22 12.53
C GLU A 96 9.17 10.10 11.76
N TRP A 97 8.00 10.39 11.20
CA TRP A 97 7.26 9.44 10.39
C TRP A 97 8.02 9.05 9.11
N GLN A 98 8.59 10.04 8.42
CA GLN A 98 9.37 9.79 7.20
C GLN A 98 10.58 8.92 7.51
N LYS A 99 11.28 9.18 8.61
CA LYS A 99 12.39 8.34 9.07
C LYS A 99 11.94 6.91 9.35
N SER A 100 10.84 6.76 10.08
CA SER A 100 10.30 5.45 10.42
C SER A 100 9.88 4.66 9.20
N LEU A 101 9.20 5.30 8.24
CA LEU A 101 8.79 4.66 7.00
C LEU A 101 9.98 4.22 6.16
N GLY A 102 10.99 5.09 6.04
CA GLY A 102 12.23 4.77 5.32
C GLY A 102 12.97 3.60 5.96
N GLU A 103 13.07 3.60 7.29
CA GLU A 103 13.69 2.52 8.04
C GLU A 103 12.94 1.19 7.84
N TYR A 104 11.61 1.23 7.90
CA TYR A 104 10.78 0.04 7.67
C TYR A 104 11.05 -0.57 6.29
N LEU A 105 11.03 0.25 5.25
CA LEU A 105 11.24 -0.23 3.88
C LEU A 105 12.63 -0.80 3.66
N GLN A 106 13.65 -0.26 4.33
CA GLN A 106 15.02 -0.68 4.15
C GLN A 106 15.45 -1.86 5.03
N LYS A 107 14.90 -1.97 6.24
CA LYS A 107 15.37 -2.92 7.24
C LYS A 107 14.47 -4.12 7.48
N ARG A 108 13.18 -4.02 7.16
CA ARG A 108 12.25 -5.14 7.39
C ARG A 108 12.49 -6.25 6.37
N GLU A 109 13.06 -7.37 6.82
CA GLU A 109 13.51 -8.46 5.94
C GLU A 109 12.35 -9.24 5.31
N CYS A 110 11.26 -9.45 6.03
CA CYS A 110 10.11 -10.20 5.50
C CYS A 110 9.23 -9.37 4.57
N LEU A 111 9.54 -8.08 4.37
CA LEU A 111 8.78 -7.24 3.47
C LEU A 111 9.00 -7.68 2.02
N GLY A 112 7.92 -8.09 1.36
CA GLY A 112 7.98 -8.65 0.01
C GLY A 112 7.46 -7.73 -1.09
N GLY A 113 6.84 -6.61 -0.73
CA GLY A 113 6.32 -5.66 -1.71
C GLY A 113 5.66 -4.47 -1.05
N LEU A 114 5.50 -3.41 -1.84
CA LEU A 114 4.88 -2.17 -1.39
C LEU A 114 3.77 -1.77 -2.35
N VAL A 115 2.59 -1.53 -1.83
CA VAL A 115 1.48 -0.94 -2.57
C VAL A 115 1.35 0.52 -2.14
N VAL A 116 1.47 1.45 -3.07
CA VAL A 116 1.29 2.88 -2.82
C VAL A 116 -0.01 3.33 -3.47
N LEU A 117 -0.89 3.91 -2.68
CA LEU A 117 -2.19 4.39 -3.16
C LEU A 117 -2.15 5.90 -3.34
N MET A 118 -2.61 6.36 -4.50
CA MET A 118 -2.64 7.77 -4.87
C MET A 118 -3.97 8.08 -5.52
N ASP A 119 -4.55 9.21 -5.17
CA ASP A 119 -5.75 9.68 -5.88
C ASP A 119 -5.41 9.88 -7.36
N ILE A 120 -6.17 9.25 -8.26
CA ILE A 120 -5.89 9.29 -9.70
C ILE A 120 -5.84 10.72 -10.27
N ARG A 121 -6.53 11.65 -9.62
CA ARG A 121 -6.58 13.05 -10.06
C ARG A 121 -5.31 13.83 -9.68
N HIS A 122 -4.57 13.36 -8.67
CA HIS A 122 -3.39 14.05 -8.10
C HIS A 122 -2.28 13.07 -7.75
N PRO A 123 -1.77 12.29 -8.73
CA PRO A 123 -0.78 11.27 -8.45
C PRO A 123 0.63 11.86 -8.28
N LEU A 124 1.53 11.04 -7.74
CA LEU A 124 2.97 11.32 -7.67
C LEU A 124 3.33 12.62 -6.94
N LYS A 125 2.70 12.85 -5.80
CA LYS A 125 3.13 13.94 -4.91
C LYS A 125 4.49 13.61 -4.29
N ASP A 126 5.15 14.60 -3.69
CA ASP A 126 6.54 14.47 -3.22
C ASP A 126 6.76 13.26 -2.32
N LEU A 127 5.87 13.03 -1.34
CA LEU A 127 6.01 11.89 -0.44
C LEU A 127 5.73 10.56 -1.13
N ASP A 128 4.83 10.54 -2.12
CA ASP A 128 4.59 9.35 -2.93
C ASP A 128 5.87 8.96 -3.68
N GLN A 129 6.53 9.93 -4.29
CA GLN A 129 7.79 9.70 -5.00
C GLN A 129 8.89 9.24 -4.04
N GLN A 130 8.94 9.80 -2.85
CA GLN A 130 9.91 9.41 -1.82
C GLN A 130 9.71 7.95 -1.41
N MET A 131 8.46 7.51 -1.24
CA MET A 131 8.15 6.12 -0.92
C MET A 131 8.62 5.18 -2.05
N ILE A 132 8.40 5.56 -3.29
CA ILE A 132 8.85 4.78 -4.45
C ILE A 132 10.39 4.69 -4.46
N GLU A 133 11.08 5.79 -4.25
CA GLU A 133 12.55 5.81 -4.21
C GLU A 133 13.11 4.88 -3.14
N TRP A 134 12.57 4.94 -1.93
CA TRP A 134 13.01 4.06 -0.84
C TRP A 134 12.77 2.58 -1.17
N ALA A 135 11.61 2.26 -1.73
CA ALA A 135 11.30 0.88 -2.10
C ALA A 135 12.23 0.36 -3.21
N VAL A 136 12.46 1.16 -4.24
CA VAL A 136 13.37 0.79 -5.33
C VAL A 136 14.80 0.63 -4.80
N SER A 137 15.26 1.52 -3.93
CA SER A 137 16.58 1.41 -3.30
C SER A 137 16.75 0.14 -2.46
N ALA A 138 15.65 -0.38 -1.92
CA ALA A 138 15.64 -1.62 -1.13
C ALA A 138 15.34 -2.86 -1.98
N ASP A 139 15.31 -2.73 -3.31
CA ASP A 139 14.97 -3.79 -4.25
C ASP A 139 13.58 -4.40 -4.02
N LEU A 140 12.65 -3.61 -3.52
CA LEU A 140 11.28 -4.03 -3.33
C LEU A 140 10.45 -3.81 -4.59
N PRO A 141 9.64 -4.79 -5.01
CA PRO A 141 8.65 -4.54 -6.05
C PRO A 141 7.55 -3.61 -5.54
N VAL A 142 7.03 -2.77 -6.42
CA VAL A 142 6.06 -1.73 -6.08
C VAL A 142 4.84 -1.85 -6.99
N MET A 143 3.67 -1.70 -6.41
CA MET A 143 2.43 -1.51 -7.17
C MET A 143 1.84 -0.16 -6.83
N LEU A 144 1.62 0.67 -7.85
CA LEU A 144 0.95 1.95 -7.68
C LEU A 144 -0.52 1.78 -8.05
N LEU A 145 -1.40 2.07 -7.10
CA LEU A 145 -2.84 2.06 -7.34
C LEU A 145 -3.34 3.50 -7.44
N LEU A 146 -3.85 3.85 -8.60
CA LEU A 146 -4.47 5.15 -8.82
C LEU A 146 -5.94 5.04 -8.43
N THR A 147 -6.24 5.45 -7.20
CA THR A 147 -7.54 5.27 -6.57
C THR A 147 -8.58 6.29 -7.04
N LYS A 148 -9.83 6.04 -6.68
CA LYS A 148 -10.97 6.88 -7.05
C LYS A 148 -11.09 7.02 -8.57
N ALA A 149 -10.75 5.94 -9.29
CA ALA A 149 -10.77 5.93 -10.75
C ALA A 149 -12.18 6.19 -11.33
N ASP A 150 -13.23 5.91 -10.54
CA ASP A 150 -14.62 6.21 -10.89
C ASP A 150 -14.88 7.71 -11.04
N LYS A 151 -14.02 8.58 -10.49
CA LYS A 151 -14.15 10.03 -10.61
C LYS A 151 -13.74 10.57 -11.99
N LEU A 152 -13.12 9.74 -12.83
CA LEU A 152 -12.71 10.11 -14.18
C LEU A 152 -13.42 9.26 -15.21
N SER A 153 -13.62 9.84 -16.41
CA SER A 153 -14.07 9.07 -17.57
C SER A 153 -13.03 8.03 -17.95
N GLN A 154 -13.43 7.02 -18.72
CA GLN A 154 -12.52 5.98 -19.18
C GLN A 154 -11.31 6.55 -19.93
N ASN A 155 -11.51 7.53 -20.79
CA ASN A 155 -10.42 8.17 -21.53
C ASN A 155 -9.48 8.95 -20.61
N ALA A 156 -10.01 9.73 -19.68
CA ALA A 156 -9.19 10.48 -18.72
C ALA A 156 -8.41 9.54 -17.80
N ARG A 157 -9.05 8.46 -17.38
CA ARG A 157 -8.41 7.40 -16.57
C ARG A 157 -7.23 6.78 -17.29
N SER A 158 -7.42 6.39 -18.55
CA SER A 158 -6.36 5.79 -19.37
C SER A 158 -5.18 6.73 -19.58
N LYS A 159 -5.45 8.01 -19.77
CA LYS A 159 -4.42 9.04 -19.89
C LYS A 159 -3.62 9.20 -18.61
N GLN A 160 -4.28 9.19 -17.45
CA GLN A 160 -3.59 9.31 -16.17
C GLN A 160 -2.70 8.09 -15.89
N VAL A 161 -3.18 6.88 -16.16
CA VAL A 161 -2.39 5.66 -16.01
C VAL A 161 -1.13 5.73 -16.90
N LYS A 162 -1.31 6.13 -18.16
CA LYS A 162 -0.18 6.25 -19.10
C LYS A 162 0.82 7.31 -18.62
N MET A 163 0.33 8.46 -18.16
CA MET A 163 1.18 9.53 -17.65
C MET A 163 2.03 9.05 -16.46
N VAL A 164 1.43 8.35 -15.52
CA VAL A 164 2.15 7.83 -14.35
C VAL A 164 3.15 6.76 -14.78
N ARG A 165 2.78 5.86 -15.70
CA ARG A 165 3.71 4.84 -16.22
C ARG A 165 4.95 5.46 -16.86
N GLU A 166 4.79 6.56 -17.57
CA GLU A 166 5.92 7.29 -18.18
C GLU A 166 6.73 8.03 -17.10
N ALA A 167 6.06 8.65 -16.14
CA ALA A 167 6.72 9.44 -15.09
C ALA A 167 7.59 8.60 -14.15
N ILE A 168 7.27 7.33 -13.97
CA ILE A 168 8.03 6.46 -13.06
C ILE A 168 9.23 5.76 -13.71
N LEU A 169 9.41 5.87 -15.01
CA LEU A 169 10.54 5.23 -15.70
C LEU A 169 11.90 5.62 -15.13
N PRO A 170 12.16 6.89 -14.74
CA PRO A 170 13.45 7.24 -14.17
C PRO A 170 13.80 6.52 -12.87
N PHE A 171 12.83 5.97 -12.13
CA PHE A 171 13.11 5.22 -10.90
C PHE A 171 13.81 3.89 -11.16
N GLN A 172 13.68 3.32 -12.36
CA GLN A 172 14.33 2.08 -12.77
C GLN A 172 14.07 0.89 -11.85
N GLY A 173 12.85 0.80 -11.34
CA GLY A 173 12.43 -0.27 -10.44
C GLY A 173 11.38 -1.19 -11.06
N ASP A 174 11.05 -2.24 -10.31
CA ASP A 174 9.92 -3.11 -10.63
C ASP A 174 8.64 -2.44 -10.11
N ILE A 175 8.00 -1.66 -10.97
CA ILE A 175 6.84 -0.85 -10.61
C ILE A 175 5.70 -1.11 -11.58
N GLN A 176 4.56 -1.58 -11.06
CA GLN A 176 3.33 -1.77 -11.83
C GLN A 176 2.34 -0.68 -11.47
N VAL A 177 1.65 -0.11 -12.46
CA VAL A 177 0.66 0.96 -12.27
C VAL A 177 -0.70 0.49 -12.76
N GLU A 178 -1.71 0.58 -11.89
CA GLU A 178 -3.08 0.22 -12.23
C GLU A 178 -4.09 1.22 -11.67
N ALA A 179 -5.18 1.43 -12.43
CA ALA A 179 -6.32 2.19 -11.94
C ALA A 179 -7.10 1.35 -10.92
N PHE A 180 -7.69 2.00 -9.93
CA PHE A 180 -8.43 1.31 -8.87
C PHE A 180 -9.69 2.08 -8.47
N SER A 181 -10.80 1.37 -8.34
CA SER A 181 -12.03 1.90 -7.76
C SER A 181 -12.73 0.79 -6.97
N ALA A 182 -12.87 0.99 -5.67
CA ALA A 182 -13.64 0.08 -4.83
C ALA A 182 -15.13 0.12 -5.22
N GLN A 183 -15.64 1.31 -5.51
CA GLN A 183 -17.04 1.53 -5.86
C GLN A 183 -17.45 0.80 -7.15
N ASN A 184 -16.63 0.90 -8.20
CA ASN A 184 -16.90 0.29 -9.50
C ASN A 184 -16.15 -1.03 -9.70
N LYS A 185 -15.50 -1.55 -8.67
CA LYS A 185 -14.74 -2.81 -8.69
C LYS A 185 -13.68 -2.86 -9.79
N ILE A 186 -12.98 -1.73 -10.00
CA ILE A 186 -11.89 -1.63 -10.97
C ILE A 186 -10.58 -1.96 -10.27
N GLY A 187 -9.79 -2.88 -10.83
CA GLY A 187 -8.44 -3.15 -10.38
C GLY A 187 -8.31 -4.05 -9.16
N ILE A 188 -9.42 -4.49 -8.56
CA ILE A 188 -9.37 -5.38 -7.38
C ILE A 188 -8.69 -6.71 -7.75
N ASP A 189 -9.05 -7.30 -8.88
CA ASP A 189 -8.45 -8.55 -9.34
C ASP A 189 -6.96 -8.40 -9.66
N LYS A 190 -6.55 -7.26 -10.20
CA LYS A 190 -5.14 -6.98 -10.48
C LYS A 190 -4.35 -6.82 -9.20
N LEU A 191 -4.91 -6.19 -8.19
CA LEU A 191 -4.30 -6.09 -6.87
C LEU A 191 -4.16 -7.49 -6.26
N ALA A 192 -5.24 -8.26 -6.20
CA ALA A 192 -5.21 -9.62 -5.64
C ALA A 192 -4.19 -10.50 -6.37
N GLY A 193 -4.17 -10.48 -7.70
CA GLY A 193 -3.21 -11.26 -8.49
C GLY A 193 -1.77 -10.86 -8.24
N LYS A 194 -1.50 -9.57 -8.07
CA LYS A 194 -0.15 -9.10 -7.75
C LYS A 194 0.29 -9.55 -6.36
N LEU A 195 -0.58 -9.45 -5.37
CA LEU A 195 -0.30 -9.93 -4.03
C LEU A 195 -0.05 -11.44 -4.02
N ASP A 196 -0.85 -12.20 -4.77
CA ASP A 196 -0.63 -13.64 -4.92
C ASP A 196 0.77 -13.95 -5.43
N SER A 197 1.25 -13.18 -6.42
CA SER A 197 2.59 -13.36 -6.98
C SER A 197 3.68 -13.07 -5.95
N TRP A 198 3.46 -12.08 -5.08
CA TRP A 198 4.42 -11.72 -4.04
C TRP A 198 4.43 -12.72 -2.88
N PHE A 199 3.29 -13.32 -2.56
CA PHE A 199 3.22 -14.36 -1.53
C PHE A 199 3.64 -15.75 -2.04
N ALA A 200 3.71 -15.95 -3.35
CA ALA A 200 3.98 -17.25 -3.96
C ALA A 200 5.21 -18.00 -3.39
N PRO A 201 6.34 -17.32 -3.06
CA PRO A 201 7.50 -18.02 -2.51
C PRO A 201 7.23 -18.81 -1.23
N LEU A 202 6.18 -18.47 -0.46
CA LEU A 202 5.83 -19.21 0.76
C LEU A 202 5.18 -20.58 0.48
N PHE A 203 4.77 -20.81 -0.76
CA PHE A 203 4.01 -22.02 -1.14
C PHE A 203 4.81 -22.95 -2.05
N VAL A 204 6.09 -22.73 -2.17
CA VAL A 204 7.01 -23.54 -3.00
C VAL A 204 7.69 -24.59 -2.16
#